data_98fcf3ce527248fbc946dec75e0f0cf5
#
_entry.id   98fcf3ce527248fbc946dec75e0f0cf5
#
_cell.length_a   1.000
_cell.length_b   1.000
_cell.length_c   1.000
_cell.angle_alpha   90.00
_cell.angle_beta   90.00
_cell.angle_gamma   90.00
#
_symmetry.space_group_name_H-M   'P 1'
#
loop_
_entity.id
_entity.type
_entity.pdbx_description
1 polymer ?
#
loop_
_entity_poly.entity_id
_entity_poly.type
_entity_poly.pdbx_seq_one_letter_code
_entity_poly.pdbx_strand_id
1 'polypeptide(L)'
;MKWMIASDLHGSAYYCKKMVEAFEREGADRLLMLGDLLYHGPRNDLPRDYAPKEVIPMLNGLKNKLCCVRGNCEAEVDQMVLDFPVMADYCILPAGEKLIYATHGHIYNGKNPPPLAEGDILLHGHTHVPAWTEFGQRNVCLNPGSLSIPKENSPHSYMILENGVFYWKDVETGEIYHTRVLWGTGTCNYHTGVV
;
A
#
# COMPACT_ATOMS: atom_id res chain seq x y z
N MET A 1 9.10 -11.92 7.65
CA MET A 1 8.95 -10.44 7.68
C MET A 1 7.54 -10.10 7.24
N LYS A 2 6.83 -9.37 8.08
CA LYS A 2 5.46 -8.90 7.85
C LYS A 2 5.48 -7.45 7.38
N TRP A 3 4.91 -7.19 6.23
CA TRP A 3 4.78 -5.84 5.68
C TRP A 3 3.35 -5.33 5.82
N MET A 4 3.19 -4.12 6.32
CA MET A 4 1.98 -3.34 6.09
C MET A 4 2.20 -2.46 4.85
N ILE A 5 1.21 -2.35 4.00
CA ILE A 5 1.27 -1.61 2.74
C ILE A 5 0.06 -0.69 2.69
N ALA A 6 0.30 0.61 2.52
CA ALA A 6 -0.76 1.61 2.49
C ALA A 6 -0.46 2.70 1.45
N SER A 7 -1.47 3.48 1.08
CA SER A 7 -1.36 4.52 0.05
C SER A 7 -2.36 5.64 0.28
N ASP A 8 -2.10 6.78 -0.37
CA ASP A 8 -3.07 7.85 -0.56
C ASP A 8 -3.66 8.35 0.78
N LEU A 9 -2.75 8.83 1.65
CA LEU A 9 -3.06 9.40 2.98
C LEU A 9 -3.54 10.86 2.87
N HIS A 10 -2.98 11.61 1.91
CA HIS A 10 -3.40 12.97 1.56
C HIS A 10 -3.52 13.94 2.74
N GLY A 11 -2.63 13.85 3.73
CA GLY A 11 -2.55 14.79 4.85
C GLY A 11 -3.62 14.64 5.93
N SER A 12 -4.37 13.54 5.93
CA SER A 12 -5.34 13.23 6.99
C SER A 12 -4.65 12.81 8.28
N ALA A 13 -4.74 13.62 9.33
CA ALA A 13 -4.22 13.27 10.64
C ALA A 13 -5.05 12.13 11.28
N TYR A 14 -6.36 12.11 11.05
CA TYR A 14 -7.22 11.03 11.54
C TYR A 14 -6.78 9.66 10.99
N TYR A 15 -6.66 9.53 9.67
CA TYR A 15 -6.30 8.25 9.07
C TYR A 15 -4.82 7.91 9.22
N CYS A 16 -3.93 8.90 9.38
CA CYS A 16 -2.56 8.66 9.78
C CYS A 16 -2.49 7.99 11.16
N LYS A 17 -3.23 8.50 12.14
CA LYS A 17 -3.33 7.90 13.47
C LYS A 17 -3.89 6.48 13.41
N LYS A 18 -4.97 6.26 12.64
CA LYS A 18 -5.56 4.92 12.45
C LYS A 18 -4.58 3.94 11.79
N MET A 19 -3.78 4.40 10.83
CA MET A 19 -2.73 3.59 10.21
C MET A 19 -1.64 3.22 11.22
N VAL A 20 -1.19 4.15 12.05
CA VAL A 20 -0.17 3.87 13.09
C VAL A 20 -0.73 2.86 14.11
N GLU A 21 -1.96 3.05 14.59
CA GLU A 21 -2.65 2.10 15.48
C GLU A 21 -2.77 0.71 14.83
N ALA A 22 -3.09 0.66 13.54
CA ALA A 22 -3.17 -0.58 12.77
C ALA A 22 -1.78 -1.23 12.61
N PHE A 23 -0.74 -0.46 12.33
CA PHE A 23 0.63 -0.96 12.20
C PHE A 23 1.11 -1.65 13.50
N GLU A 24 0.81 -1.06 14.65
CA GLU A 24 1.10 -1.63 15.97
C GLU A 24 0.26 -2.88 16.24
N ARG A 25 -1.04 -2.82 15.99
CA ARG A 25 -1.99 -3.94 16.17
C ARG A 25 -1.60 -5.16 15.34
N GLU A 26 -1.17 -4.94 14.10
CA GLU A 26 -0.72 -6.02 13.21
C GLU A 26 0.64 -6.61 13.61
N GLY A 27 1.44 -5.91 14.42
CA GLY A 27 2.80 -6.30 14.71
C GLY A 27 3.67 -6.34 13.45
N ALA A 28 3.43 -5.43 12.50
CA ALA A 28 4.16 -5.42 11.25
C ALA A 28 5.63 -5.00 11.46
N ASP A 29 6.54 -5.65 10.75
CA ASP A 29 7.97 -5.35 10.83
C ASP A 29 8.32 -4.06 10.07
N ARG A 30 7.65 -3.83 8.94
CA ARG A 30 7.88 -2.73 8.00
C ARG A 30 6.57 -2.16 7.48
N LEU A 31 6.59 -0.85 7.19
CA LEU A 31 5.53 -0.12 6.52
C LEU A 31 6.01 0.33 5.14
N LEU A 32 5.28 -0.02 4.09
CA LEU A 32 5.48 0.50 2.74
C LEU A 32 4.35 1.49 2.41
N MET A 33 4.72 2.75 2.22
CA MET A 33 3.81 3.78 1.73
C MET A 33 3.97 3.94 0.21
N LEU A 34 2.88 3.90 -0.51
CA LEU A 34 2.88 4.00 -1.98
C LEU A 34 2.67 5.44 -2.49
N GLY A 35 3.00 6.46 -1.66
CA GLY A 35 2.95 7.86 -2.02
C GLY A 35 1.64 8.58 -1.65
N ASP A 36 1.58 9.85 -2.04
CA ASP A 36 0.52 10.81 -1.74
C ASP A 36 0.27 10.97 -0.24
N LEU A 37 1.34 11.42 0.48
CA LEU A 37 1.37 11.46 1.94
C LEU A 37 0.72 12.71 2.52
N LEU A 38 1.14 13.92 2.09
CA LEU A 38 0.84 15.18 2.79
C LEU A 38 -0.18 16.05 2.05
N TYR A 39 -0.10 16.16 0.73
CA TYR A 39 -0.97 17.04 -0.06
C TYR A 39 -2.24 16.32 -0.51
N HIS A 40 -3.40 16.99 -0.33
CA HIS A 40 -4.69 16.39 -0.72
C HIS A 40 -4.88 16.27 -2.24
N GLY A 41 -4.12 17.03 -3.04
CA GLY A 41 -4.27 17.11 -4.49
C GLY A 41 -5.45 18.03 -4.91
N PRO A 42 -5.32 18.77 -6.04
CA PRO A 42 -6.27 19.81 -6.39
C PRO A 42 -7.63 19.27 -6.88
N ARG A 43 -7.73 17.97 -7.13
CA ARG A 43 -8.95 17.32 -7.65
C ARG A 43 -9.77 16.59 -6.59
N ASN A 44 -9.26 16.52 -5.37
CA ASN A 44 -9.92 15.83 -4.27
C ASN A 44 -10.48 16.85 -3.25
N ASP A 45 -11.57 16.51 -2.61
CA ASP A 45 -11.99 17.19 -1.40
C ASP A 45 -10.99 16.97 -0.26
N LEU A 46 -11.00 17.84 0.73
CA LEU A 46 -10.15 17.66 1.91
C LEU A 46 -10.57 16.39 2.67
N PRO A 47 -9.62 15.49 2.97
CA PRO A 47 -9.94 14.33 3.77
C PRO A 47 -10.26 14.73 5.22
N ARG A 48 -10.85 13.80 5.95
CA ARG A 48 -11.15 13.98 7.37
C ARG A 48 -9.90 14.42 8.14
N ASP A 49 -10.03 15.46 8.95
CA ASP A 49 -8.96 16.05 9.77
C ASP A 49 -7.69 16.32 8.94
N TYR A 50 -7.84 17.04 7.83
CA TYR A 50 -6.69 17.45 7.01
C TYR A 50 -5.75 18.35 7.81
N ALA A 51 -4.65 17.81 8.26
CA ALA A 51 -3.65 18.49 9.07
C ALA A 51 -2.23 17.95 8.80
N PRO A 52 -1.62 18.27 7.63
CA PRO A 52 -0.29 17.75 7.27
C PRO A 52 0.78 17.96 8.34
N LYS A 53 0.72 19.09 9.07
CA LYS A 53 1.66 19.38 10.16
C LYS A 53 1.56 18.38 11.32
N GLU A 54 0.43 17.73 11.50
CA GLU A 54 0.25 16.66 12.49
C GLU A 54 0.67 15.30 11.94
N VAL A 55 0.53 15.08 10.64
CA VAL A 55 0.95 13.85 9.95
C VAL A 55 2.47 13.68 9.99
N ILE A 56 3.23 14.75 9.76
CA ILE A 56 4.70 14.74 9.69
C ILE A 56 5.34 14.04 10.91
N PRO A 57 5.08 14.44 12.18
CA PRO A 57 5.71 13.77 13.32
C PRO A 57 5.26 12.32 13.50
N MET A 58 4.04 11.96 13.13
CA MET A 58 3.56 10.57 13.18
C MET A 58 4.34 9.68 12.21
N LEU A 59 4.54 10.12 10.97
CA LEU A 59 5.32 9.37 9.98
C LEU A 59 6.81 9.34 10.34
N ASN A 60 7.38 10.46 10.79
CA ASN A 60 8.79 10.53 11.23
C ASN A 60 9.05 9.60 12.43
N GLY A 61 8.06 9.36 13.30
CA GLY A 61 8.13 8.37 14.37
C GLY A 61 8.35 6.93 13.87
N LEU A 62 7.96 6.64 12.63
CA LEU A 62 8.12 5.33 11.98
C LEU A 62 9.31 5.26 11.01
N LYS A 63 10.13 6.30 10.87
CA LYS A 63 11.19 6.43 9.85
C LYS A 63 12.12 5.23 9.69
N ASN A 64 12.46 4.53 10.78
CA ASN A 64 13.34 3.36 10.77
C ASN A 64 12.65 2.08 10.29
N LYS A 65 11.32 2.08 10.18
CA LYS A 65 10.49 0.96 9.70
C LYS A 65 9.74 1.27 8.42
N LEU A 66 9.80 2.53 7.95
CA LEU A 66 9.02 3.03 6.83
C LEU A 66 9.86 3.07 5.56
N CYS A 67 9.32 2.52 4.48
CA CYS A 67 9.78 2.70 3.11
C CYS A 67 8.69 3.46 2.35
N CYS A 68 9.07 4.35 1.44
CA CYS A 68 8.12 5.12 0.65
C CYS A 68 8.53 5.19 -0.81
N VAL A 69 7.54 5.19 -1.71
CA VAL A 69 7.71 5.58 -3.11
C VAL A 69 6.97 6.89 -3.36
N ARG A 70 7.45 7.65 -4.32
CA ARG A 70 6.92 8.95 -4.70
C ARG A 70 5.56 8.83 -5.36
N GLY A 71 4.56 9.55 -4.86
CA GLY A 71 3.30 9.79 -5.55
C GLY A 71 3.33 11.00 -6.49
N ASN A 72 2.19 11.34 -7.06
CA ASN A 72 2.08 12.53 -7.89
C ASN A 72 1.92 13.83 -7.07
N CYS A 73 1.69 13.70 -5.77
CA CYS A 73 1.55 14.85 -4.87
C CYS A 73 2.84 15.17 -4.09
N GLU A 74 3.85 14.30 -4.08
CA GLU A 74 5.12 14.58 -3.44
C GLU A 74 5.94 15.61 -4.19
N ALA A 75 6.48 16.57 -3.45
CA ALA A 75 7.40 17.60 -3.92
C ALA A 75 8.68 17.62 -3.04
N GLU A 76 9.71 18.34 -3.52
CA GLU A 76 10.97 18.48 -2.77
C GLU A 76 10.76 19.07 -1.37
N VAL A 77 9.72 19.88 -1.17
CA VAL A 77 9.38 20.45 0.14
C VAL A 77 8.92 19.38 1.14
N ASP A 78 8.33 18.28 0.67
CA ASP A 78 7.92 17.17 1.54
C ASP A 78 9.16 16.44 2.07
N GLN A 79 10.18 16.26 1.22
CA GLN A 79 11.46 15.69 1.65
C GLN A 79 12.20 16.56 2.68
N MET A 80 11.93 17.85 2.75
CA MET A 80 12.55 18.74 3.75
C MET A 80 11.99 18.53 5.16
N VAL A 81 10.81 17.95 5.29
CA VAL A 81 10.09 17.79 6.57
C VAL A 81 9.89 16.32 6.97
N LEU A 82 10.13 15.39 6.05
CA LEU A 82 10.05 13.94 6.29
C LEU A 82 11.46 13.35 6.44
N ASP A 83 11.71 12.68 7.55
CA ASP A 83 13.04 12.14 7.95
C ASP A 83 13.38 10.79 7.25
N PHE A 84 12.68 10.44 6.19
CA PHE A 84 12.87 9.23 5.38
C PHE A 84 12.75 9.57 3.90
N PRO A 85 13.36 8.79 2.97
CA PRO A 85 13.26 9.06 1.54
C PRO A 85 11.82 8.95 1.03
N VAL A 86 11.34 9.97 0.30
CA VAL A 86 9.98 10.01 -0.28
C VAL A 86 9.99 10.23 -1.80
N MET A 87 11.16 10.43 -2.41
CA MET A 87 11.29 10.81 -3.82
C MET A 87 11.71 9.65 -4.74
N ALA A 88 11.67 8.40 -4.26
CA ALA A 88 11.97 7.23 -5.09
C ALA A 88 10.75 6.88 -5.96
N ASP A 89 10.89 6.86 -7.29
CA ASP A 89 9.79 6.58 -8.21
C ASP A 89 9.25 5.15 -8.08
N TYR A 90 10.07 4.22 -7.58
CA TYR A 90 9.69 2.84 -7.32
C TYR A 90 10.63 2.19 -6.29
N CYS A 91 10.20 1.05 -5.76
CA CYS A 91 11.07 0.12 -5.06
C CYS A 91 10.77 -1.32 -5.49
N ILE A 92 11.76 -2.20 -5.32
CA ILE A 92 11.62 -3.62 -5.65
C ILE A 92 11.81 -4.43 -4.38
N LEU A 93 10.84 -5.29 -4.08
CA LEU A 93 10.90 -6.20 -2.94
C LEU A 93 10.97 -7.64 -3.45
N PRO A 94 11.88 -8.48 -2.91
CA PRO A 94 11.90 -9.90 -3.23
C PRO A 94 10.69 -10.61 -2.60
N ALA A 95 10.10 -11.52 -3.35
CA ALA A 95 8.91 -12.27 -2.96
C ALA A 95 9.03 -13.73 -3.43
N GLY A 96 9.80 -14.54 -2.70
CA GLY A 96 10.20 -15.87 -3.14
C GLY A 96 11.08 -15.79 -4.40
N GLU A 97 10.67 -16.46 -5.48
CA GLU A 97 11.33 -16.40 -6.78
C GLU A 97 10.85 -15.25 -7.68
N LYS A 98 9.90 -14.45 -7.20
CA LYS A 98 9.29 -13.33 -7.92
C LYS A 98 9.69 -11.99 -7.29
N LEU A 99 9.47 -10.93 -8.03
CA LEU A 99 9.67 -9.57 -7.56
C LEU A 99 8.33 -8.85 -7.42
N ILE A 100 8.23 -8.02 -6.39
CA ILE A 100 7.19 -7.02 -6.26
C ILE A 100 7.79 -5.69 -6.72
N TYR A 101 7.26 -5.16 -7.80
CA TYR A 101 7.56 -3.81 -8.28
C TYR A 101 6.53 -2.86 -7.67
N ALA A 102 6.93 -2.10 -6.65
CA ALA A 102 6.08 -1.16 -5.96
C ALA A 102 6.30 0.27 -6.48
N THR A 103 5.21 0.92 -6.86
CA THR A 103 5.19 2.29 -7.38
C THR A 103 3.91 2.99 -6.90
N HIS A 104 3.76 4.28 -7.17
CA HIS A 104 2.50 4.94 -6.85
C HIS A 104 1.37 4.60 -7.82
N GLY A 105 1.65 4.50 -9.12
CA GLY A 105 0.63 4.18 -10.13
C GLY A 105 0.34 5.28 -11.14
N HIS A 106 0.82 6.49 -10.93
CA HIS A 106 0.60 7.61 -11.86
C HIS A 106 1.46 7.52 -13.13
N ILE A 107 2.60 6.82 -13.07
CA ILE A 107 3.47 6.54 -14.23
C ILE A 107 3.32 5.08 -14.62
N TYR A 108 3.72 4.16 -13.73
CA TYR A 108 3.63 2.73 -13.95
C TYR A 108 2.38 2.16 -13.28
N ASN A 109 1.55 1.45 -14.05
CA ASN A 109 0.30 0.84 -13.61
C ASN A 109 -0.06 -0.33 -14.53
N GLY A 110 -1.18 -0.99 -14.34
CA GLY A 110 -1.60 -2.14 -15.14
C GLY A 110 -1.79 -1.85 -16.66
N LYS A 111 -1.98 -0.58 -17.05
CA LYS A 111 -2.08 -0.17 -18.48
C LYS A 111 -0.72 0.23 -19.07
N ASN A 112 0.20 0.66 -18.22
CA ASN A 112 1.58 1.02 -18.58
C ASN A 112 2.52 0.36 -17.58
N PRO A 113 2.71 -0.97 -17.65
CA PRO A 113 3.53 -1.69 -16.68
C PRO A 113 5.02 -1.39 -16.87
N PRO A 114 5.82 -1.43 -15.79
CA PRO A 114 7.28 -1.46 -15.92
C PRO A 114 7.72 -2.79 -16.55
N PRO A 115 9.00 -2.93 -16.93
CA PRO A 115 9.54 -4.24 -17.33
C PRO A 115 9.40 -5.26 -16.19
N LEU A 116 8.52 -6.25 -16.37
CA LEU A 116 8.25 -7.33 -15.43
C LEU A 116 8.54 -8.68 -16.07
N ALA A 117 9.14 -9.60 -15.31
CA ALA A 117 9.19 -10.99 -15.70
C ALA A 117 7.83 -11.68 -15.48
N GLU A 118 7.63 -12.85 -16.10
CA GLU A 118 6.41 -13.64 -15.93
C GLU A 118 6.14 -13.95 -14.46
N GLY A 119 4.96 -13.58 -13.99
CA GLY A 119 4.49 -13.82 -12.62
C GLY A 119 4.99 -12.82 -11.59
N ASP A 120 5.76 -11.79 -11.98
CA ASP A 120 6.07 -10.67 -11.09
C ASP A 120 4.81 -9.88 -10.73
N ILE A 121 4.90 -9.14 -9.64
CA ILE A 121 3.79 -8.42 -9.04
C ILE A 121 4.00 -6.92 -9.23
N LEU A 122 2.99 -6.24 -9.75
CA LEU A 122 2.89 -4.79 -9.74
C LEU A 122 2.03 -4.36 -8.55
N LEU A 123 2.60 -3.56 -7.67
CA LEU A 123 1.91 -3.00 -6.50
C LEU A 123 1.84 -1.49 -6.65
N HIS A 124 0.64 -0.90 -6.62
CA HIS A 124 0.48 0.55 -6.73
C HIS A 124 -0.77 1.07 -6.01
N GLY A 125 -0.82 2.39 -5.75
CA GLY A 125 -1.94 3.15 -5.22
C GLY A 125 -2.65 3.99 -6.28
N HIS A 126 -2.75 5.29 -6.06
CA HIS A 126 -3.19 6.35 -6.98
C HIS A 126 -4.67 6.32 -7.39
N THR A 127 -5.24 5.16 -7.66
CA THR A 127 -6.64 5.06 -8.08
C THR A 127 -7.62 5.24 -6.94
N HIS A 128 -7.16 5.05 -5.70
CA HIS A 128 -7.95 5.01 -4.46
C HIS A 128 -8.97 3.85 -4.41
N VAL A 129 -8.81 2.87 -5.30
CA VAL A 129 -9.69 1.70 -5.39
C VAL A 129 -8.86 0.45 -5.16
N PRO A 130 -9.21 -0.41 -4.19
CA PRO A 130 -8.54 -1.68 -3.97
C PRO A 130 -8.60 -2.55 -5.23
N ALA A 131 -7.50 -3.25 -5.56
CA ALA A 131 -7.46 -4.11 -6.72
C ALA A 131 -6.57 -5.34 -6.52
N TRP A 132 -6.92 -6.42 -7.25
CA TRP A 132 -6.22 -7.71 -7.28
C TRP A 132 -6.43 -8.40 -8.63
N THR A 133 -5.98 -7.77 -9.71
CA THR A 133 -6.24 -8.19 -11.09
C THR A 133 -5.03 -8.85 -11.72
N GLU A 134 -5.27 -9.81 -12.59
CA GLU A 134 -4.23 -10.41 -13.43
C GLU A 134 -4.08 -9.64 -14.74
N PHE A 135 -2.86 -9.55 -15.25
CA PHE A 135 -2.55 -8.92 -16.51
C PHE A 135 -1.30 -9.55 -17.16
N GLY A 136 -1.08 -9.24 -18.43
CA GLY A 136 0.12 -9.69 -19.16
C GLY A 136 0.33 -11.19 -19.11
N GLN A 137 1.56 -11.60 -18.82
CA GLN A 137 1.99 -13.00 -18.74
C GLN A 137 1.92 -13.50 -17.28
N ARG A 138 0.71 -13.73 -16.74
CA ARG A 138 0.47 -14.17 -15.35
C ARG A 138 0.98 -13.18 -14.29
N ASN A 139 1.17 -11.92 -14.65
CA ASN A 139 1.48 -10.87 -13.70
C ASN A 139 0.23 -10.48 -12.90
N VAL A 140 0.43 -9.97 -11.71
CA VAL A 140 -0.64 -9.54 -10.81
C VAL A 140 -0.47 -8.08 -10.49
N CYS A 141 -1.55 -7.33 -10.62
CA CYS A 141 -1.63 -5.92 -10.21
C CYS A 141 -2.42 -5.84 -8.92
N LEU A 142 -1.80 -5.30 -7.87
CA LEU A 142 -2.38 -5.16 -6.53
C LEU A 142 -2.43 -3.68 -6.14
N ASN A 143 -3.50 -3.30 -5.45
CA ASN A 143 -3.68 -1.95 -4.93
C ASN A 143 -4.31 -2.01 -3.53
N PRO A 144 -3.74 -1.34 -2.52
CA PRO A 144 -4.31 -1.31 -1.16
C PRO A 144 -5.60 -0.49 -1.06
N GLY A 145 -5.96 0.33 -2.06
CA GLY A 145 -6.96 1.38 -1.93
C GLY A 145 -6.36 2.67 -1.37
N SER A 146 -7.19 3.49 -0.74
CA SER A 146 -6.76 4.72 -0.08
C SER A 146 -7.04 4.67 1.42
N LEU A 147 -6.10 5.19 2.21
CA LEU A 147 -6.31 5.38 3.64
C LEU A 147 -7.40 6.42 3.93
N SER A 148 -7.42 7.55 3.19
CA SER A 148 -8.20 8.72 3.60
C SER A 148 -9.33 9.12 2.66
N ILE A 149 -9.22 8.84 1.38
CA ILE A 149 -10.19 9.21 0.34
C ILE A 149 -10.48 8.05 -0.61
N PRO A 150 -11.03 6.93 -0.11
CA PRO A 150 -11.39 5.79 -0.94
C PRO A 150 -12.44 6.18 -1.99
N LYS A 151 -12.42 5.50 -3.13
CA LYS A 151 -13.37 5.69 -4.23
C LYS A 151 -14.19 4.42 -4.44
N GLU A 152 -15.27 4.53 -5.25
CA GLU A 152 -16.15 3.43 -5.63
C GLU A 152 -16.76 2.70 -4.41
N ASN A 153 -17.06 3.44 -3.34
CA ASN A 153 -17.60 2.91 -2.07
C ASN A 153 -16.71 1.83 -1.43
N SER A 154 -15.41 1.84 -1.73
CA SER A 154 -14.45 0.96 -1.07
C SER A 154 -14.15 1.41 0.36
N PRO A 155 -13.69 0.51 1.25
CA PRO A 155 -13.32 0.88 2.61
C PRO A 155 -12.05 1.73 2.66
N HIS A 156 -11.84 2.43 3.76
CA HIS A 156 -10.54 2.98 4.14
C HIS A 156 -9.58 1.84 4.45
N SER A 157 -8.59 1.59 3.60
CA SER A 157 -7.93 0.30 3.59
C SER A 157 -6.40 0.33 3.51
N TYR A 158 -5.83 -0.77 3.95
CA TYR A 158 -4.43 -1.13 3.81
C TYR A 158 -4.30 -2.62 3.49
N MET A 159 -3.09 -3.06 3.19
CA MET A 159 -2.79 -4.48 2.99
C MET A 159 -1.76 -4.96 4.01
N ILE A 160 -1.83 -6.23 4.33
CA ILE A 160 -0.76 -6.97 5.01
C ILE A 160 -0.20 -8.01 4.04
N LEU A 161 1.12 -8.07 3.92
CA LEU A 161 1.84 -9.16 3.26
C LEU A 161 2.55 -9.98 4.33
N GLU A 162 2.16 -11.22 4.48
CA GLU A 162 2.78 -12.17 5.39
C GLU A 162 2.78 -13.57 4.78
N ASN A 163 3.91 -14.26 4.81
CA ASN A 163 4.09 -15.65 4.33
C ASN A 163 3.53 -15.91 2.92
N GLY A 164 3.69 -14.94 2.01
CA GLY A 164 3.21 -15.06 0.62
C GLY A 164 1.72 -14.84 0.43
N VAL A 165 1.04 -14.31 1.45
CA VAL A 165 -0.38 -14.00 1.40
C VAL A 165 -0.58 -12.50 1.57
N PHE A 166 -1.39 -11.92 0.70
CA PHE A 166 -1.87 -10.55 0.85
C PHE A 166 -3.27 -10.56 1.46
N TYR A 167 -3.47 -9.71 2.47
CA TYR A 167 -4.74 -9.48 3.14
C TYR A 167 -5.12 -8.01 2.99
N TRP A 168 -6.27 -7.72 2.40
CA TRP A 168 -6.86 -6.37 2.40
C TRP A 168 -7.71 -6.18 3.63
N LYS A 169 -7.48 -5.10 4.35
CA LYS A 169 -8.09 -4.86 5.66
C LYS A 169 -8.62 -3.44 5.75
N ASP A 170 -9.75 -3.29 6.41
CA ASP A 170 -10.28 -1.99 6.81
C ASP A 170 -9.41 -1.38 7.92
N VAL A 171 -9.05 -0.10 7.80
CA VAL A 171 -8.11 0.55 8.72
C VAL A 171 -8.73 0.85 10.09
N GLU A 172 -10.06 1.06 10.14
CA GLU A 172 -10.76 1.37 11.38
C GLU A 172 -11.06 0.11 12.19
N THR A 173 -11.59 -0.92 11.52
CA THR A 173 -12.02 -2.17 12.18
C THR A 173 -10.93 -3.23 12.25
N GLY A 174 -10.01 -3.25 11.30
CA GLY A 174 -9.02 -4.31 11.12
C GLY A 174 -9.59 -5.58 10.48
N GLU A 175 -10.84 -5.57 10.04
CA GLU A 175 -11.47 -6.71 9.37
C GLU A 175 -10.84 -6.99 8.00
N ILE A 176 -10.63 -8.28 7.70
CA ILE A 176 -10.17 -8.73 6.39
C ILE A 176 -11.38 -8.81 5.47
N TYR A 177 -11.36 -8.09 4.35
CA TYR A 177 -12.41 -8.16 3.36
C TYR A 177 -11.99 -8.83 2.04
N HIS A 178 -10.67 -9.02 1.83
CA HIS A 178 -10.14 -9.80 0.72
C HIS A 178 -8.80 -10.44 1.07
N THR A 179 -8.51 -11.59 0.43
CA THR A 179 -7.25 -12.33 0.61
C THR A 179 -6.79 -12.89 -0.73
N ARG A 180 -5.48 -12.78 -1.01
CA ARG A 180 -4.85 -13.40 -2.17
C ARG A 180 -3.57 -14.11 -1.80
N VAL A 181 -3.53 -15.41 -2.09
CA VAL A 181 -2.31 -16.22 -1.99
C VAL A 181 -1.54 -16.10 -3.31
N LEU A 182 -0.29 -15.73 -3.27
CA LEU A 182 0.57 -15.59 -4.45
C LEU A 182 1.53 -16.77 -4.64
N TRP A 183 1.97 -17.35 -3.52
CA TRP A 183 2.81 -18.57 -3.52
C TRP A 183 2.55 -19.33 -2.22
N GLY A 184 2.37 -20.63 -2.35
CA GLY A 184 2.23 -21.51 -1.20
C GLY A 184 3.60 -21.93 -0.67
N THR A 185 3.80 -21.83 0.65
CA THR A 185 4.81 -22.61 1.34
C THR A 185 4.32 -24.07 1.35
N GLY A 186 4.77 -24.89 0.39
CA GLY A 186 4.63 -26.35 0.37
C GLY A 186 3.30 -26.96 0.85
N THR A 187 2.59 -27.63 -0.07
CA THR A 187 1.52 -28.61 0.16
C THR A 187 0.36 -28.21 1.07
N CYS A 188 -0.58 -27.43 0.56
CA CYS A 188 -1.94 -27.48 1.08
C CYS A 188 -2.67 -28.68 0.45
N ASN A 189 -2.74 -29.80 1.18
CA ASN A 189 -3.68 -30.86 0.87
C ASN A 189 -5.09 -30.35 1.15
N TYR A 190 -5.78 -29.90 0.10
CA TYR A 190 -7.23 -29.76 0.17
C TYR A 190 -7.85 -31.14 0.27
N HIS A 191 -8.22 -31.56 1.46
CA HIS A 191 -9.18 -32.63 1.62
C HIS A 191 -10.53 -32.10 1.16
N THR A 192 -10.88 -32.41 -0.08
CA THR A 192 -12.29 -32.37 -0.54
C THR A 192 -13.05 -33.45 0.22
N GLY A 193 -13.63 -33.06 1.34
CA GLY A 193 -14.65 -33.86 2.00
C GLY A 193 -15.94 -33.77 1.19
N VAL A 194 -16.16 -34.71 0.30
CA VAL A 194 -17.51 -35.06 -0.21
C VAL A 194 -18.17 -35.92 0.85
N VAL A 195 -19.25 -35.46 1.42
CA VAL A 195 -20.43 -36.27 1.81
C VAL A 195 -21.66 -35.41 1.59
#